data_1fbf4f00faedfe87c118b8fb3b50a280
#
_entry.id   1fbf4f00faedfe87c118b8fb3b50a280
#
_cell.length_a   1.000
_cell.length_b   1.000
_cell.length_c   1.000
_cell.angle_alpha   90.00
_cell.angle_beta   90.00
_cell.angle_gamma   90.00
#
_symmetry.space_group_name_H-M   'P 1'
#
loop_
_entity.id
_entity.type
_entity.pdbx_description
1 polymer ?
#
loop_
_entity_poly.entity_id
_entity_poly.type
_entity_poly.pdbx_seq_one_letter_code
_entity_poly.pdbx_strand_id
1 'polypeptide(L)'
;MEWTTGSTVPEEFTAVARGVYRDDPHWIPELPMAVERAFSPSNRYFEKNSAWMSCEAGKARLAGFYNPSLVINGRHVAFFGYWETIDDAAANRRLFSEFESWAGSKGAGAVYGPINFSTFGPYRIRLNRFEDGC
;
A
#
# COMPACT_ATOMS: atom_id res chain seq x y z
N MET A 1 2.80 -2.75 -11.98
CA MET A 1 2.42 -4.20 -12.08
C MET A 1 1.12 -4.40 -11.33
N GLU A 2 0.13 -4.91 -11.98
CA GLU A 2 -1.12 -5.27 -11.29
C GLU A 2 -0.92 -6.61 -10.57
N TRP A 3 -1.01 -6.61 -9.25
CA TRP A 3 -1.04 -7.82 -8.47
C TRP A 3 -2.46 -8.39 -8.48
N THR A 4 -2.58 -9.66 -8.77
CA THR A 4 -3.86 -10.38 -8.72
C THR A 4 -3.89 -11.34 -7.55
N THR A 5 -5.06 -11.51 -6.92
CA THR A 5 -5.27 -12.50 -5.86
C THR A 5 -4.81 -13.88 -6.31
N GLY A 6 -3.96 -14.52 -5.54
CA GLY A 6 -3.34 -15.79 -5.89
C GLY A 6 -1.92 -15.70 -6.42
N SER A 7 -1.47 -14.50 -6.75
CA SER A 7 -0.06 -14.24 -7.08
C SER A 7 0.76 -14.08 -5.80
N THR A 8 2.00 -14.54 -5.83
CA THR A 8 2.96 -14.29 -4.75
C THR A 8 3.31 -12.81 -4.70
N VAL A 9 3.39 -12.24 -3.50
CA VAL A 9 3.89 -10.86 -3.31
C VAL A 9 5.35 -10.82 -3.77
N PRO A 10 5.72 -9.90 -4.65
CA PRO A 10 7.10 -9.79 -5.12
C PRO A 10 8.06 -9.48 -3.98
N GLU A 11 9.22 -10.12 -3.95
CA GLU A 11 10.25 -9.87 -2.95
C GLU A 11 10.71 -8.41 -2.97
N GLU A 12 10.81 -7.80 -4.15
CA GLU A 12 11.15 -6.40 -4.33
C GLU A 12 10.20 -5.46 -3.59
N PHE A 13 8.92 -5.80 -3.52
CA PHE A 13 7.92 -5.01 -2.81
C PHE A 13 8.18 -5.00 -1.30
N THR A 14 8.48 -6.15 -0.71
CA THR A 14 8.80 -6.25 0.73
C THR A 14 10.18 -5.71 1.05
N ALA A 15 11.12 -5.81 0.12
CA ALA A 15 12.49 -5.35 0.32
C ALA A 15 12.61 -3.82 0.38
N VAL A 16 11.69 -3.06 -0.23
CA VAL A 16 11.73 -1.58 -0.24
C VAL A 16 11.78 -1.03 1.19
N ALA A 17 10.90 -1.47 2.08
CA ALA A 17 10.85 -0.96 3.45
C ALA A 17 12.17 -1.20 4.19
N ARG A 18 12.76 -2.39 4.04
CA ARG A 18 14.08 -2.70 4.63
C ARG A 18 15.19 -1.79 4.12
N GLY A 19 15.12 -1.41 2.85
CA GLY A 19 16.08 -0.49 2.25
C GLY A 19 15.91 0.94 2.73
N VAL A 20 14.67 1.43 2.79
CA VAL A 20 14.32 2.79 3.24
C VAL A 20 14.76 3.03 4.68
N TYR A 21 14.52 2.07 5.56
CA TYR A 21 14.77 2.21 7.01
C TYR A 21 16.05 1.53 7.50
N ARG A 22 16.97 1.19 6.58
CA ARG A 22 18.19 0.44 6.90
C ARG A 22 18.98 1.00 8.08
N ASP A 23 19.06 2.32 8.16
CA ASP A 23 19.89 3.05 9.14
C ASP A 23 19.04 3.66 10.27
N ASP A 24 17.75 3.35 10.35
CA ASP A 24 16.86 3.83 11.40
C ASP A 24 16.81 2.84 12.57
N PRO A 25 17.40 3.17 13.74
CA PRO A 25 17.41 2.29 14.91
C PRO A 25 16.02 2.12 15.56
N HIS A 26 15.06 2.96 15.23
CA HIS A 26 13.71 2.94 15.78
C HIS A 26 12.70 2.21 14.88
N TRP A 27 13.12 1.82 13.68
CA TRP A 27 12.24 1.11 12.77
C TRP A 27 11.97 -0.32 13.24
N ILE A 28 10.70 -0.67 13.31
CA ILE A 28 10.24 -2.03 13.60
C ILE A 28 9.91 -2.71 12.26
N PRO A 29 10.68 -3.72 11.85
CA PRO A 29 10.44 -4.42 10.59
C PRO A 29 9.06 -5.08 10.55
N GLU A 30 8.34 -4.90 9.45
CA GLU A 30 7.20 -5.76 9.17
C GLU A 30 7.69 -7.19 8.87
N LEU A 31 6.91 -8.17 9.30
CA LEU A 31 7.20 -9.56 8.99
C LEU A 31 6.79 -9.85 7.53
N PRO A 32 7.68 -10.32 6.65
CA PRO A 32 7.32 -10.66 5.27
C PRO A 32 6.11 -11.59 5.18
N MET A 33 6.03 -12.59 6.06
CA MET A 33 4.87 -13.48 6.18
C MET A 33 3.55 -12.75 6.49
N ALA A 34 3.59 -11.64 7.22
CA ALA A 34 2.40 -10.85 7.52
C ALA A 34 1.88 -10.16 6.26
N VAL A 35 2.77 -9.62 5.43
CA VAL A 35 2.42 -9.02 4.14
C VAL A 35 1.88 -10.08 3.19
N GLU A 36 2.55 -11.21 3.06
CA GLU A 36 2.10 -12.33 2.22
C GLU A 36 0.72 -12.84 2.66
N ARG A 37 0.49 -12.99 3.96
CA ARG A 37 -0.81 -13.41 4.49
C ARG A 37 -1.89 -12.37 4.22
N ALA A 38 -1.59 -11.08 4.36
CA ALA A 38 -2.53 -10.00 4.09
C ALA A 38 -3.00 -10.00 2.63
N PHE A 39 -2.09 -10.27 1.70
CA PHE A 39 -2.39 -10.35 0.26
C PHE A 39 -2.76 -11.77 -0.22
N SER A 40 -2.87 -12.71 0.68
CA SER A 40 -3.27 -14.09 0.34
C SER A 40 -4.73 -14.16 -0.12
N PRO A 41 -5.07 -15.07 -1.04
CA PRO A 41 -6.46 -15.35 -1.42
C PRO A 41 -7.35 -15.77 -0.25
N SER A 42 -6.77 -16.28 0.83
CA SER A 42 -7.50 -16.63 2.05
C SER A 42 -7.95 -15.42 2.87
N ASN A 43 -7.45 -14.22 2.58
CA ASN A 43 -7.95 -13.01 3.20
C ASN A 43 -9.35 -12.70 2.70
N ARG A 44 -10.32 -12.67 3.61
CA ARG A 44 -11.74 -12.40 3.30
C ARG A 44 -11.98 -11.07 2.59
N TYR A 45 -11.04 -10.13 2.70
CA TYR A 45 -11.08 -8.89 1.94
C TYR A 45 -11.31 -9.14 0.43
N PHE A 46 -10.67 -10.18 -0.13
CA PHE A 46 -10.70 -10.49 -1.55
C PHE A 46 -11.97 -11.20 -2.03
N GLU A 47 -12.90 -11.53 -1.14
CA GLU A 47 -14.20 -12.08 -1.54
C GLU A 47 -15.01 -11.09 -2.42
N LYS A 48 -14.86 -9.78 -2.18
CA LYS A 48 -15.64 -8.72 -2.86
C LYS A 48 -14.81 -7.52 -3.28
N ASN A 49 -13.57 -7.43 -2.85
CA ASN A 49 -12.70 -6.26 -3.01
C ASN A 49 -11.48 -6.62 -3.84
N SER A 50 -10.81 -5.61 -4.35
CA SER A 50 -9.59 -5.79 -5.13
C SER A 50 -8.43 -4.97 -4.56
N ALA A 51 -7.22 -5.43 -4.83
CA ALA A 51 -6.00 -4.74 -4.51
C ALA A 51 -5.05 -4.71 -5.71
N TRP A 52 -4.18 -3.76 -5.67
CA TRP A 52 -3.12 -3.52 -6.65
C TRP A 52 -1.83 -3.23 -5.89
N MET A 53 -0.70 -3.56 -6.47
CA MET A 53 0.59 -3.11 -5.96
C MET A 53 1.58 -2.87 -7.09
N SER A 54 2.50 -1.95 -6.83
CA SER A 54 3.66 -1.71 -7.67
C SER A 54 4.84 -1.25 -6.83
N CYS A 55 6.04 -1.43 -7.34
CA CYS A 55 7.25 -0.93 -6.73
C CYS A 55 8.28 -0.55 -7.77
N GLU A 56 9.19 0.32 -7.36
CA GLU A 56 10.48 0.54 -8.01
C GLU A 56 11.56 0.03 -7.06
N ALA A 57 12.26 -1.02 -7.49
CA ALA A 57 13.19 -1.77 -6.64
C ALA A 57 14.19 -0.85 -5.94
N GLY A 58 14.30 -0.98 -4.63
CA GLY A 58 15.19 -0.19 -3.79
C GLY A 58 14.79 1.27 -3.57
N LYS A 59 13.69 1.77 -4.17
CA LYS A 59 13.29 3.18 -4.11
C LYS A 59 11.95 3.43 -3.47
N ALA A 60 10.90 2.79 -3.97
CA ALA A 60 9.55 3.05 -3.51
C ALA A 60 8.62 1.86 -3.73
N ARG A 61 7.58 1.76 -2.92
CA ARG A 61 6.47 0.82 -3.11
C ARG A 61 5.14 1.51 -2.81
N LEU A 62 4.08 1.00 -3.39
CA LEU A 62 2.71 1.47 -3.18
C LEU A 62 1.73 0.34 -3.41
N ALA A 63 0.70 0.25 -2.56
CA ALA A 63 -0.44 -0.62 -2.79
C ALA A 63 -1.72 0.19 -2.90
N GLY A 64 -2.68 -0.33 -3.65
CA GLY A 64 -4.01 0.23 -3.81
C GLY A 64 -5.09 -0.77 -3.39
N PHE A 65 -6.20 -0.26 -2.84
CA PHE A 65 -7.31 -1.04 -2.33
C PHE A 65 -8.62 -0.45 -2.79
N TYR A 66 -9.49 -1.28 -3.34
CA TYR A 66 -10.80 -0.85 -3.81
C TYR A 66 -11.91 -1.76 -3.30
N ASN A 67 -12.85 -1.16 -2.60
CA ASN A 67 -14.09 -1.77 -2.17
C ASN A 67 -15.25 -1.13 -2.94
N PRO A 68 -15.92 -1.84 -3.86
CA PRO A 68 -16.99 -1.27 -4.68
C PRO A 68 -18.22 -0.83 -3.87
N SER A 69 -18.34 -1.30 -2.63
CA SER A 69 -19.43 -0.90 -1.74
C SER A 69 -19.14 0.36 -0.93
N LEU A 70 -17.90 0.85 -0.94
CA LEU A 70 -17.50 2.00 -0.15
C LEU A 70 -17.71 3.31 -0.90
N VAL A 71 -18.55 4.16 -0.31
CA VAL A 71 -18.83 5.51 -0.83
C VAL A 71 -18.54 6.52 0.26
N ILE A 72 -17.75 7.55 -0.04
CA ILE A 72 -17.45 8.66 0.84
C ILE A 72 -17.79 9.96 0.10
N ASN A 73 -18.60 10.81 0.74
CA ASN A 73 -19.07 12.06 0.15
C ASN A 73 -19.68 11.89 -1.25
N GLY A 74 -20.48 10.82 -1.45
CA GLY A 74 -21.15 10.52 -2.70
C GLY A 74 -20.27 9.98 -3.82
N ARG A 75 -19.02 9.61 -3.53
CA ARG A 75 -18.07 9.05 -4.50
C ARG A 75 -17.58 7.69 -4.08
N HIS A 76 -17.45 6.78 -5.04
CA HIS A 76 -16.64 5.58 -4.86
C HIS A 76 -15.19 5.98 -4.65
N VAL A 77 -14.50 5.32 -3.74
CA VAL A 77 -13.13 5.67 -3.34
C VAL A 77 -12.21 4.48 -3.42
N ALA A 78 -10.94 4.75 -3.68
CA ALA A 78 -9.86 3.80 -3.50
C ALA A 78 -8.93 4.28 -2.38
N PHE A 79 -8.32 3.34 -1.67
CA PHE A 79 -7.29 3.65 -0.69
C PHE A 79 -5.91 3.34 -1.26
N PHE A 80 -4.90 4.15 -0.91
CA PHE A 80 -3.51 3.75 -1.06
C PHE A 80 -2.91 3.44 0.31
N GLY A 81 -1.98 2.48 0.34
CA GLY A 81 -1.30 2.06 1.55
C GLY A 81 0.03 1.38 1.24
N TYR A 82 0.67 0.81 2.25
CA TYR A 82 2.01 0.23 2.13
C TYR A 82 3.02 1.15 1.45
N TRP A 83 2.78 2.45 1.52
CA TRP A 83 3.63 3.45 0.89
C TRP A 83 4.92 3.63 1.70
N GLU A 84 6.02 3.24 1.09
CA GLU A 84 7.38 3.41 1.60
C GLU A 84 8.26 3.92 0.47
N THR A 85 9.11 4.89 0.74
CA THR A 85 9.90 5.54 -0.29
C THR A 85 11.17 6.18 0.26
N ILE A 86 12.24 6.17 -0.54
CA ILE A 86 13.33 7.12 -0.40
C ILE A 86 12.90 8.48 -0.97
N ASP A 87 13.70 9.52 -0.79
CA ASP A 87 13.44 10.84 -1.38
C ASP A 87 13.71 10.82 -2.90
N ASP A 88 12.78 10.22 -3.65
CA ASP A 88 12.80 10.13 -5.12
C ASP A 88 11.42 10.54 -5.66
N ALA A 89 11.30 11.82 -6.02
CA ALA A 89 10.05 12.39 -6.51
C ALA A 89 9.59 11.77 -7.85
N ALA A 90 10.50 11.31 -8.68
CA ALA A 90 10.16 10.69 -9.97
C ALA A 90 9.53 9.30 -9.76
N ALA A 91 10.14 8.47 -8.89
CA ALA A 91 9.61 7.17 -8.54
C ALA A 91 8.21 7.29 -7.92
N ASN A 92 8.03 8.22 -6.99
CA ASN A 92 6.74 8.46 -6.36
C ASN A 92 5.68 8.92 -7.36
N ARG A 93 5.97 9.90 -8.22
CA ARG A 93 5.02 10.33 -9.25
C ARG A 93 4.60 9.18 -10.16
N ARG A 94 5.53 8.32 -10.57
CA ARG A 94 5.23 7.17 -11.40
C ARG A 94 4.27 6.21 -10.70
N LEU A 95 4.58 5.82 -9.45
CA LEU A 95 3.74 4.89 -8.69
C LEU A 95 2.34 5.44 -8.43
N PHE A 96 2.23 6.71 -8.02
CA PHE A 96 0.91 7.33 -7.80
C PHE A 96 0.13 7.49 -9.11
N SER A 97 0.77 7.80 -10.22
CA SER A 97 0.11 7.87 -11.54
C SER A 97 -0.43 6.49 -11.96
N GLU A 98 0.33 5.42 -11.77
CA GLU A 98 -0.12 4.04 -12.02
C GLU A 98 -1.29 3.66 -11.09
N PHE A 99 -1.21 4.01 -9.82
CA PHE A 99 -2.27 3.77 -8.85
C PHE A 99 -3.56 4.52 -9.21
N GLU A 100 -3.48 5.80 -9.55
CA GLU A 100 -4.63 6.61 -9.93
C GLU A 100 -5.31 6.06 -11.19
N SER A 101 -4.52 5.62 -12.18
CA SER A 101 -5.05 4.96 -13.38
C SER A 101 -5.79 3.67 -13.04
N TRP A 102 -5.22 2.83 -12.18
CA TRP A 102 -5.88 1.62 -11.70
C TRP A 102 -7.18 1.94 -10.93
N ALA A 103 -7.12 2.87 -9.97
CA ALA A 103 -8.27 3.29 -9.17
C ALA A 103 -9.41 3.83 -10.06
N GLY A 104 -9.09 4.66 -11.03
CA GLY A 104 -10.04 5.17 -12.01
C GLY A 104 -10.68 4.05 -12.85
N SER A 105 -9.90 3.04 -13.24
CA SER A 105 -10.41 1.87 -13.98
C SER A 105 -11.40 1.03 -13.18
N LYS A 106 -11.31 1.07 -11.83
CA LYS A 106 -12.28 0.43 -10.93
C LYS A 106 -13.54 1.26 -10.70
N GLY A 107 -13.53 2.54 -11.06
CA GLY A 107 -14.65 3.46 -10.87
C GLY A 107 -14.48 4.40 -9.67
N ALA A 108 -13.30 4.45 -9.06
CA ALA A 108 -13.03 5.40 -7.98
C ALA A 108 -13.03 6.84 -8.52
N GLY A 109 -13.76 7.73 -7.85
CA GLY A 109 -13.80 9.16 -8.13
C GLY A 109 -12.92 9.97 -7.17
N ALA A 110 -12.38 9.33 -6.14
CA ALA A 110 -11.44 9.93 -5.19
C ALA A 110 -10.53 8.86 -4.58
N VAL A 111 -9.39 9.30 -4.07
CA VAL A 111 -8.42 8.43 -3.38
C VAL A 111 -8.10 8.99 -2.00
N TYR A 112 -7.89 8.10 -1.05
CA TYR A 112 -7.53 8.43 0.33
C TYR A 112 -6.39 7.54 0.80
N GLY A 113 -5.59 8.02 1.72
CA GLY A 113 -4.53 7.25 2.34
C GLY A 113 -3.60 8.08 3.21
N PRO A 114 -2.63 7.41 3.82
CA PRO A 114 -2.36 5.98 3.70
C PRO A 114 -3.32 5.13 4.55
N ILE A 115 -3.89 4.12 3.94
CA ILE A 115 -4.81 3.17 4.60
C ILE A 115 -4.52 1.78 4.01
N ASN A 116 -4.10 0.84 4.86
CA ASN A 116 -3.87 -0.54 4.44
C ASN A 116 -5.17 -1.34 4.51
N PHE A 117 -5.67 -1.79 3.36
CA PHE A 117 -6.93 -2.54 3.19
C PHE A 117 -8.19 -1.76 3.63
N SER A 118 -8.29 -1.40 4.89
CA SER A 118 -9.44 -0.72 5.48
C SER A 118 -9.03 0.13 6.68
N THR A 119 -9.95 0.96 7.16
CA THR A 119 -9.73 1.80 8.34
C THR A 119 -9.56 1.02 9.65
N PHE A 120 -9.76 -0.30 9.64
CA PHE A 120 -9.44 -1.18 10.76
C PHE A 120 -7.95 -1.61 10.78
N GLY A 121 -7.22 -1.36 9.69
CA GLY A 121 -5.78 -1.59 9.59
C GLY A 121 -4.96 -0.33 9.92
N PRO A 122 -3.64 -0.40 9.79
CA PRO A 122 -2.76 0.77 9.92
C PRO A 122 -3.12 1.84 8.89
N TYR A 123 -3.31 3.08 9.34
CA TYR A 123 -3.73 4.19 8.48
C TYR A 123 -3.11 5.54 8.85
N ARG A 124 -1.99 5.54 9.57
CA ARG A 124 -1.35 6.78 10.04
C ARG A 124 0.09 6.88 9.56
N ILE A 125 0.52 8.09 9.27
CA ILE A 125 1.93 8.43 9.08
C ILE A 125 2.42 9.13 10.35
N ARG A 126 3.51 8.64 10.92
CA ARG A 126 4.21 9.32 12.00
C ARG A 126 5.06 10.45 11.41
N LEU A 127 4.92 11.66 11.92
CA LEU A 127 5.63 12.84 11.42
C LEU A 127 6.78 13.28 12.34
N ASN A 128 6.74 12.87 13.62
CA ASN A 128 7.75 13.23 14.62
C ASN A 128 7.77 12.24 15.79
N ARG A 129 8.65 12.45 16.76
CA ARG A 129 8.79 11.64 17.98
C ARG A 129 9.00 10.16 17.66
N PHE A 130 9.87 9.88 16.70
CA PHE A 130 10.17 8.51 16.24
C PHE A 130 10.81 7.65 17.34
N GLU A 131 11.40 8.29 18.36
CA GLU A 131 12.03 7.67 19.53
C GLU A 131 11.04 7.08 20.53
N ASP A 132 9.77 7.48 20.49
CA ASP A 132 8.79 7.11 21.52
C ASP A 132 8.16 5.73 21.29
N GLY A 133 8.67 4.84 20.55
CA GLY A 133 8.08 3.53 20.32
C GLY A 133 6.61 3.55 19.83
N CYS A 134 6.11 2.41 19.46
CA CYS A 134 4.69 2.27 19.05
C CYS A 134 3.83 1.76 20.20
#